data_abf8f516058c290065bd3cdc8dfd8a9d
#
_entry.id   abf8f516058c290065bd3cdc8dfd8a9d
#
_cell.length_a   1.000
_cell.length_b   1.000
_cell.length_c   1.000
_cell.angle_alpha   90.00
_cell.angle_beta   90.00
_cell.angle_gamma   90.00
#
_symmetry.space_group_name_H-M   'P 1'
#
loop_
_entity.id
_entity.type
_entity.pdbx_description
1 polymer ?
#
loop_
_entity_poly.entity_id
_entity_poly.type
_entity_poly.pdbx_seq_one_letter_code
_entity_poly.pdbx_strand_id
1 'polypeptide(L)'
;MLRQSVREFVEKEVTPHVDEWEEAEEYDINTMRKMGELGFLGLRVPEQYGGGGTDYWSAVVLFEELVRSGCSGFLTAVGVHAEVCIPALVHFATEEQRQKYLVSAVKGETLGALAITEPESGSDVGSIRTTAVEDGDSYVLNGNKIFISNGARADWIIVAAKTDKDAGYNGITEFIVDTSTPGFEVSRKLDKVGLKSSDTAELFFTDMRVPKGNMLGELNKGFFQIMANFQPERLLVAVGAYGGAELALQMAIEYARERTQFGKPISRYQHNSFKIVELATKVEASKELTYRAADMYNRGVECMKEVSMAKWYTTDIANEVAYEAMQLMGGYGYMMEYPMQRAWRDLRVMTIVAGTNEIMKLIISRSLGL
;
A
#
# COMPACT_ATOMS: atom_id res chain seq x y z
N MET A 1 12.78 -12.87 16.50
CA MET A 1 12.32 -14.00 15.67
C MET A 1 11.62 -13.51 14.40
N LEU A 2 10.47 -12.81 14.44
CA LEU A 2 9.74 -12.38 13.23
C LEU A 2 10.63 -11.68 12.18
N ARG A 3 11.39 -10.65 12.58
CA ARG A 3 12.31 -9.92 11.68
C ARG A 3 13.29 -10.84 10.93
N GLN A 4 13.85 -11.82 11.65
CA GLN A 4 14.79 -12.77 11.04
C GLN A 4 14.08 -13.68 10.03
N SER A 5 12.90 -14.22 10.38
CA SER A 5 12.15 -15.11 9.47
C SER A 5 11.69 -14.37 8.21
N VAL A 6 11.20 -13.11 8.35
CA VAL A 6 10.81 -12.30 7.17
C VAL A 6 12.03 -11.97 6.31
N ARG A 7 13.16 -11.63 6.93
CA ARG A 7 14.40 -11.35 6.19
C ARG A 7 14.86 -12.56 5.38
N GLU A 8 14.92 -13.74 5.96
CA GLU A 8 15.29 -14.99 5.28
C GLU A 8 14.33 -15.29 4.11
N PHE A 9 13.03 -15.06 4.31
CA PHE A 9 12.06 -15.17 3.23
C PHE A 9 12.34 -14.18 2.09
N VAL A 10 12.57 -12.91 2.42
CA VAL A 10 12.83 -11.85 1.43
C VAL A 10 14.09 -12.16 0.63
N GLU A 11 15.18 -12.54 1.31
CA GLU A 11 16.45 -12.87 0.67
C GLU A 11 16.36 -14.09 -0.26
N LYS A 12 15.51 -15.05 0.07
CA LYS A 12 15.37 -16.30 -0.69
C LYS A 12 14.30 -16.26 -1.77
N GLU A 13 13.11 -15.70 -1.45
CA GLU A 13 11.92 -15.84 -2.28
C GLU A 13 11.53 -14.55 -3.03
N VAL A 14 12.12 -13.39 -2.69
CA VAL A 14 11.77 -12.11 -3.32
C VAL A 14 12.98 -11.50 -4.03
N THR A 15 14.06 -11.22 -3.31
CA THR A 15 15.23 -10.50 -3.84
C THR A 15 15.79 -11.08 -5.14
N PRO A 16 15.94 -12.41 -5.30
CA PRO A 16 16.50 -12.99 -6.53
C PRO A 16 15.62 -12.80 -7.77
N HIS A 17 14.33 -12.48 -7.60
CA HIS A 17 13.35 -12.41 -8.67
C HIS A 17 12.94 -10.99 -9.04
N VAL A 18 13.46 -9.97 -8.36
CA VAL A 18 13.00 -8.58 -8.52
C VAL A 18 13.11 -8.08 -9.95
N ASP A 19 14.24 -8.32 -10.61
CA ASP A 19 14.46 -7.83 -11.97
C ASP A 19 13.54 -8.56 -12.97
N GLU A 20 13.35 -9.88 -12.81
CA GLU A 20 12.42 -10.68 -13.60
C GLU A 20 10.98 -10.17 -13.45
N TRP A 21 10.53 -9.90 -12.21
CA TRP A 21 9.18 -9.41 -11.94
C TRP A 21 8.94 -7.98 -12.44
N GLU A 22 9.96 -7.13 -12.38
CA GLU A 22 9.89 -5.76 -12.93
C GLU A 22 9.79 -5.77 -14.46
N GLU A 23 10.50 -6.69 -15.14
CA GLU A 23 10.44 -6.85 -16.59
C GLU A 23 9.11 -7.48 -17.04
N ALA A 24 8.64 -8.50 -16.32
CA ALA A 24 7.36 -9.16 -16.57
C ALA A 24 6.16 -8.26 -16.18
N GLU A 25 6.38 -7.18 -15.44
CA GLU A 25 5.36 -6.32 -14.83
C GLU A 25 4.38 -7.12 -13.95
N GLU A 26 4.87 -8.20 -13.34
CA GLU A 26 4.07 -9.10 -12.52
C GLU A 26 4.96 -9.94 -11.60
N TYR A 27 4.61 -10.00 -10.29
CA TYR A 27 5.25 -10.92 -9.35
C TYR A 27 4.63 -12.32 -9.44
N ASP A 28 5.40 -13.37 -9.04
CA ASP A 28 4.86 -14.73 -8.94
C ASP A 28 3.86 -14.84 -7.78
N ILE A 29 2.58 -15.14 -8.11
CA ILE A 29 1.49 -15.28 -7.14
C ILE A 29 1.75 -16.36 -6.09
N ASN A 30 2.56 -17.38 -6.41
CA ASN A 30 2.93 -18.40 -5.44
C ASN A 30 3.75 -17.83 -4.28
N THR A 31 4.44 -16.70 -4.47
CA THR A 31 5.13 -15.99 -3.38
C THR A 31 4.15 -15.48 -2.33
N MET A 32 2.95 -15.00 -2.75
CA MET A 32 1.89 -14.61 -1.81
C MET A 32 1.38 -15.82 -1.02
N ARG A 33 1.20 -16.99 -1.67
CA ARG A 33 0.81 -18.22 -0.99
C ARG A 33 1.85 -18.67 0.04
N LYS A 34 3.14 -18.62 -0.32
CA LYS A 34 4.23 -18.93 0.64
C LYS A 34 4.22 -17.99 1.85
N MET A 35 3.89 -16.70 1.67
CA MET A 35 3.72 -15.77 2.79
C MET A 35 2.56 -16.20 3.71
N GLY A 36 1.46 -16.67 3.15
CA GLY A 36 0.32 -17.23 3.90
C GLY A 36 0.72 -18.48 4.69
N GLU A 37 1.42 -19.43 4.07
CA GLU A 37 1.93 -20.65 4.72
C GLU A 37 2.86 -20.35 5.91
N LEU A 38 3.63 -19.26 5.82
CA LEU A 38 4.53 -18.78 6.88
C LEU A 38 3.79 -17.89 7.91
N GLY A 39 2.50 -17.61 7.73
CA GLY A 39 1.69 -16.79 8.61
C GLY A 39 1.91 -15.28 8.48
N PHE A 40 2.65 -14.81 7.47
CA PHE A 40 2.99 -13.38 7.32
C PHE A 40 1.81 -12.52 6.88
N LEU A 41 0.80 -13.10 6.19
CA LEU A 41 -0.40 -12.38 5.77
C LEU A 41 -1.41 -12.17 6.89
N GLY A 42 -1.35 -12.99 7.94
CA GLY A 42 -2.29 -12.99 9.03
C GLY A 42 -1.71 -12.54 10.38
N LEU A 43 -0.58 -11.82 10.43
CA LEU A 43 0.11 -11.47 11.68
C LEU A 43 -0.82 -10.87 12.74
N ARG A 44 -1.71 -9.98 12.34
CA ARG A 44 -2.64 -9.24 13.22
C ARG A 44 -4.04 -9.85 13.30
N VAL A 45 -4.30 -10.90 12.54
CA VAL A 45 -5.60 -11.58 12.51
C VAL A 45 -5.75 -12.46 13.75
N PRO A 46 -6.95 -12.54 14.37
CA PRO A 46 -7.19 -13.45 15.49
C PRO A 46 -6.87 -14.90 15.16
N GLU A 47 -6.33 -15.63 16.13
CA GLU A 47 -5.91 -17.04 15.98
C GLU A 47 -7.02 -17.96 15.47
N GLN A 48 -8.29 -17.71 15.85
CA GLN A 48 -9.45 -18.48 15.40
C GLN A 48 -9.68 -18.47 13.88
N TYR A 49 -9.08 -17.49 13.16
CA TYR A 49 -9.12 -17.40 11.70
C TYR A 49 -7.77 -17.75 11.05
N GLY A 50 -6.86 -18.36 11.82
CA GLY A 50 -5.55 -18.80 11.33
C GLY A 50 -4.47 -17.70 11.41
N GLY A 51 -4.74 -16.61 12.11
CA GLY A 51 -3.76 -15.52 12.28
C GLY A 51 -2.86 -15.67 13.49
N GLY A 52 -1.94 -14.70 13.66
CA GLY A 52 -0.96 -14.67 14.73
C GLY A 52 -1.38 -13.88 15.98
N GLY A 53 -2.49 -13.13 15.94
CA GLY A 53 -2.99 -12.32 17.06
C GLY A 53 -2.01 -11.27 17.58
N THR A 54 -1.07 -10.83 16.75
CA THR A 54 -0.01 -9.89 17.16
C THR A 54 -0.46 -8.44 17.08
N ASP A 55 0.35 -7.54 17.61
CA ASP A 55 0.11 -6.11 17.56
C ASP A 55 0.59 -5.44 16.24
N TYR A 56 0.41 -4.12 16.13
CA TYR A 56 0.74 -3.36 14.91
C TYR A 56 2.24 -3.34 14.59
N TRP A 57 3.12 -3.53 15.58
CA TRP A 57 4.56 -3.58 15.34
C TRP A 57 4.98 -4.75 14.45
N SER A 58 4.20 -5.82 14.43
CA SER A 58 4.46 -6.94 13.52
C SER A 58 4.32 -6.56 12.05
N ALA A 59 3.32 -5.73 11.71
CA ALA A 59 3.15 -5.17 10.36
C ALA A 59 4.30 -4.21 10.01
N VAL A 60 4.73 -3.35 10.94
CA VAL A 60 5.90 -2.48 10.75
C VAL A 60 7.15 -3.31 10.43
N VAL A 61 7.43 -4.35 11.22
CA VAL A 61 8.58 -5.25 11.00
C VAL A 61 8.48 -5.97 9.66
N LEU A 62 7.30 -6.46 9.28
CA LEU A 62 7.07 -7.10 7.97
C LEU A 62 7.43 -6.15 6.84
N PHE A 63 6.94 -4.92 6.87
CA PHE A 63 7.15 -3.94 5.81
C PHE A 63 8.60 -3.45 5.75
N GLU A 64 9.27 -3.25 6.88
CA GLU A 64 10.70 -2.91 6.93
C GLU A 64 11.57 -3.97 6.25
N GLU A 65 11.27 -5.26 6.45
CA GLU A 65 12.05 -6.31 5.82
C GLU A 65 11.66 -6.52 4.34
N LEU A 66 10.37 -6.40 3.98
CA LEU A 66 9.94 -6.50 2.58
C LEU A 66 10.56 -5.41 1.70
N VAL A 67 10.63 -4.16 2.20
CA VAL A 67 11.20 -3.05 1.43
C VAL A 67 12.68 -3.26 1.08
N ARG A 68 13.42 -4.04 1.89
CA ARG A 68 14.85 -4.36 1.65
C ARG A 68 15.09 -5.11 0.34
N SER A 69 14.08 -5.80 -0.19
CA SER A 69 14.16 -6.44 -1.50
C SER A 69 14.35 -5.45 -2.66
N GLY A 70 13.96 -4.19 -2.48
CA GLY A 70 13.86 -3.20 -3.56
C GLY A 70 12.72 -3.48 -4.54
N CYS A 71 11.76 -4.36 -4.18
CA CYS A 71 10.58 -4.71 -4.97
C CYS A 71 9.33 -4.00 -4.41
N SER A 72 9.21 -2.72 -4.66
CA SER A 72 8.10 -1.91 -4.10
C SER A 72 6.74 -2.30 -4.69
N GLY A 73 6.69 -2.89 -5.88
CA GLY A 73 5.46 -3.43 -6.47
C GLY A 73 4.92 -4.59 -5.63
N PHE A 74 5.76 -5.59 -5.31
CA PHE A 74 5.37 -6.70 -4.45
C PHE A 74 4.98 -6.22 -3.04
N LEU A 75 5.77 -5.30 -2.45
CA LEU A 75 5.42 -4.67 -1.17
C LEU A 75 4.01 -4.05 -1.20
N THR A 76 3.66 -3.35 -2.29
CA THR A 76 2.34 -2.75 -2.47
C THR A 76 1.24 -3.80 -2.57
N ALA A 77 1.46 -4.88 -3.34
CA ALA A 77 0.51 -5.97 -3.48
C ALA A 77 0.22 -6.65 -2.13
N VAL A 78 1.27 -6.95 -1.35
CA VAL A 78 1.15 -7.47 0.02
C VAL A 78 0.40 -6.48 0.91
N GLY A 79 0.73 -5.18 0.83
CA GLY A 79 0.10 -4.13 1.63
C GLY A 79 -1.40 -4.04 1.41
N VAL A 80 -1.84 -4.01 0.15
CA VAL A 80 -3.27 -3.97 -0.17
C VAL A 80 -3.99 -5.22 0.36
N HIS A 81 -3.41 -6.39 0.16
CA HIS A 81 -4.03 -7.64 0.61
C HIS A 81 -4.04 -7.77 2.14
N ALA A 82 -2.86 -7.74 2.77
CA ALA A 82 -2.67 -8.07 4.18
C ALA A 82 -3.05 -6.95 5.15
N GLU A 83 -2.90 -5.68 4.74
CA GLU A 83 -3.03 -4.54 5.65
C GLU A 83 -4.16 -3.56 5.29
N VAL A 84 -4.86 -3.83 4.18
CA VAL A 84 -6.07 -3.09 3.81
C VAL A 84 -7.28 -4.03 3.75
N CYS A 85 -7.23 -5.07 2.90
CA CYS A 85 -8.38 -5.95 2.69
C CYS A 85 -8.63 -6.88 3.89
N ILE A 86 -7.59 -7.54 4.42
CA ILE A 86 -7.73 -8.42 5.58
C ILE A 86 -8.23 -7.67 6.83
N PRO A 87 -7.70 -6.51 7.24
CA PRO A 87 -8.24 -5.75 8.35
C PRO A 87 -9.69 -5.30 8.17
N ALA A 88 -10.11 -4.94 6.95
CA ALA A 88 -11.51 -4.61 6.67
C ALA A 88 -12.43 -5.82 6.96
N LEU A 89 -12.02 -7.04 6.58
CA LEU A 89 -12.76 -8.26 6.91
C LEU A 89 -12.75 -8.54 8.42
N VAL A 90 -11.63 -8.35 9.10
CA VAL A 90 -11.54 -8.56 10.57
C VAL A 90 -12.50 -7.64 11.31
N HIS A 91 -12.59 -6.37 10.92
CA HIS A 91 -13.35 -5.36 11.66
C HIS A 91 -14.83 -5.32 11.28
N PHE A 92 -15.17 -5.49 10.00
CA PHE A 92 -16.52 -5.18 9.50
C PHE A 92 -17.28 -6.38 8.96
N ALA A 93 -16.63 -7.51 8.67
CA ALA A 93 -17.30 -8.68 8.11
C ALA A 93 -18.16 -9.43 9.14
N THR A 94 -19.24 -10.04 8.66
CA THR A 94 -20.01 -11.03 9.43
C THR A 94 -19.19 -12.32 9.62
N GLU A 95 -19.61 -13.19 10.53
CA GLU A 95 -18.92 -14.47 10.74
C GLU A 95 -18.90 -15.33 9.47
N GLU A 96 -20.01 -15.37 8.73
CA GLU A 96 -20.09 -16.07 7.46
C GLU A 96 -19.09 -15.54 6.42
N GLN A 97 -18.98 -14.20 6.31
CA GLN A 97 -18.03 -13.55 5.43
C GLN A 97 -16.58 -13.83 5.86
N ARG A 98 -16.28 -13.82 7.18
CA ARG A 98 -14.93 -14.17 7.69
C ARG A 98 -14.55 -15.60 7.33
N GLN A 99 -15.46 -16.54 7.51
CA GLN A 99 -15.19 -17.93 7.15
C GLN A 99 -14.98 -18.11 5.64
N LYS A 100 -15.74 -17.38 4.82
CA LYS A 100 -15.64 -17.47 3.35
C LYS A 100 -14.38 -16.78 2.80
N TYR A 101 -14.09 -15.55 3.24
CA TYR A 101 -13.06 -14.70 2.61
C TYR A 101 -11.79 -14.55 3.46
N LEU A 102 -11.91 -14.36 4.79
CA LEU A 102 -10.76 -14.07 5.64
C LEU A 102 -9.83 -15.27 5.79
N VAL A 103 -10.38 -16.47 6.02
CA VAL A 103 -9.57 -17.67 6.27
C VAL A 103 -8.71 -18.02 5.05
N SER A 104 -9.26 -17.96 3.83
CA SER A 104 -8.53 -18.21 2.58
C SER A 104 -7.53 -17.08 2.26
N ALA A 105 -7.88 -15.85 2.58
CA ALA A 105 -6.99 -14.68 2.41
C ALA A 105 -5.74 -14.78 3.29
N VAL A 106 -5.91 -15.11 4.57
CA VAL A 106 -4.78 -15.30 5.53
C VAL A 106 -3.81 -16.38 5.08
N LYS A 107 -4.30 -17.44 4.44
CA LYS A 107 -3.48 -18.51 3.87
C LYS A 107 -2.84 -18.15 2.53
N GLY A 108 -3.16 -16.99 1.94
CA GLY A 108 -2.73 -16.64 0.60
C GLY A 108 -3.32 -17.51 -0.51
N GLU A 109 -4.43 -18.23 -0.23
CA GLU A 109 -5.17 -19.03 -1.19
C GLU A 109 -6.01 -18.17 -2.13
N THR A 110 -6.45 -17.00 -1.64
CA THR A 110 -7.21 -16.00 -2.40
C THR A 110 -6.61 -14.61 -2.21
N LEU A 111 -6.64 -13.79 -3.26
CA LEU A 111 -6.13 -12.42 -3.27
C LEU A 111 -7.27 -11.42 -3.21
N GLY A 112 -7.19 -10.45 -2.30
CA GLY A 112 -8.14 -9.35 -2.17
C GLY A 112 -7.62 -8.04 -2.75
N ALA A 113 -8.56 -7.21 -3.24
CA ALA A 113 -8.32 -5.82 -3.64
C ALA A 113 -9.36 -4.88 -3.02
N LEU A 114 -9.05 -3.57 -3.01
CA LEU A 114 -9.95 -2.51 -2.55
C LEU A 114 -10.22 -1.52 -3.70
N ALA A 115 -11.49 -1.33 -4.06
CA ALA A 115 -11.91 -0.51 -5.20
C ALA A 115 -12.76 0.69 -4.74
N ILE A 116 -12.10 1.86 -4.58
CA ILE A 116 -12.74 3.11 -4.16
C ILE A 116 -12.66 4.15 -5.27
N THR A 117 -11.45 4.44 -5.75
CA THR A 117 -11.15 5.52 -6.71
C THR A 117 -11.84 5.32 -8.05
N GLU A 118 -12.38 6.41 -8.58
CA GLU A 118 -13.02 6.48 -9.90
C GLU A 118 -12.31 7.52 -10.79
N PRO A 119 -12.50 7.50 -12.12
CA PRO A 119 -11.88 8.48 -13.01
C PRO A 119 -12.12 9.93 -12.59
N GLU A 120 -13.30 10.25 -12.07
CA GLU A 120 -13.67 11.60 -11.63
C GLU A 120 -13.52 11.83 -10.13
N SER A 121 -13.21 10.80 -9.33
CA SER A 121 -13.19 10.90 -7.87
C SER A 121 -12.02 10.13 -7.25
N GLY A 122 -10.98 10.84 -6.82
CA GLY A 122 -9.83 10.33 -6.09
C GLY A 122 -9.80 10.84 -4.64
N SER A 123 -9.28 12.05 -4.42
CA SER A 123 -9.22 12.68 -3.10
C SER A 123 -10.61 12.96 -2.50
N ASP A 124 -11.58 13.26 -3.33
CA ASP A 124 -12.98 13.42 -2.93
C ASP A 124 -13.76 12.11 -3.00
N VAL A 125 -13.47 11.21 -2.05
CA VAL A 125 -14.15 9.90 -1.94
C VAL A 125 -15.67 10.05 -1.81
N GLY A 126 -16.15 11.17 -1.25
CA GLY A 126 -17.57 11.46 -1.13
C GLY A 126 -18.31 11.59 -2.46
N SER A 127 -17.58 11.87 -3.55
CA SER A 127 -18.14 12.13 -4.88
C SER A 127 -18.09 10.92 -5.83
N ILE A 128 -17.83 9.71 -5.34
CA ILE A 128 -17.90 8.50 -6.18
C ILE A 128 -19.29 8.36 -6.81
N ARG A 129 -19.34 7.76 -8.02
CA ARG A 129 -20.56 7.64 -8.84
C ARG A 129 -21.01 6.20 -9.05
N THR A 130 -20.16 5.20 -8.80
CA THR A 130 -20.56 3.79 -8.81
C THR A 130 -21.75 3.62 -7.89
N THR A 131 -22.81 3.00 -8.40
CA THR A 131 -24.09 2.83 -7.68
C THR A 131 -24.33 1.39 -7.30
N ALA A 132 -25.02 1.17 -6.19
CA ALA A 132 -25.58 -0.11 -5.78
C ALA A 132 -27.07 0.10 -5.48
N VAL A 133 -27.93 -0.35 -6.41
CA VAL A 133 -29.39 -0.21 -6.30
C VAL A 133 -29.97 -1.50 -5.78
N GLU A 134 -30.76 -1.42 -4.71
CA GLU A 134 -31.44 -2.58 -4.14
C GLU A 134 -32.45 -3.18 -5.11
N ASP A 135 -32.40 -4.51 -5.33
CA ASP A 135 -33.31 -5.26 -6.17
C ASP A 135 -33.55 -6.66 -5.58
N GLY A 136 -34.66 -6.80 -4.87
CA GLY A 136 -35.05 -8.02 -4.19
C GLY A 136 -34.10 -8.38 -3.05
N ASP A 137 -33.40 -9.51 -3.17
CA ASP A 137 -32.40 -10.02 -2.23
C ASP A 137 -30.96 -9.64 -2.59
N SER A 138 -30.79 -8.78 -3.58
CA SER A 138 -29.49 -8.37 -4.14
C SER A 138 -29.38 -6.85 -4.24
N TYR A 139 -28.17 -6.37 -4.51
CA TYR A 139 -27.87 -5.05 -5.06
C TYR A 139 -27.37 -5.19 -6.49
N VAL A 140 -27.77 -4.28 -7.36
CA VAL A 140 -27.27 -4.17 -8.74
C VAL A 140 -26.21 -3.08 -8.76
N LEU A 141 -24.95 -3.46 -8.99
CA LEU A 141 -23.83 -2.54 -9.07
C LEU A 141 -23.61 -2.10 -10.51
N ASN A 142 -23.46 -0.77 -10.71
CA ASN A 142 -23.11 -0.15 -11.98
C ASN A 142 -22.09 0.95 -11.74
N GLY A 143 -21.01 0.97 -12.53
CA GLY A 143 -19.96 1.97 -12.47
C GLY A 143 -18.58 1.47 -12.88
N ASN A 144 -17.57 2.27 -12.58
CA ASN A 144 -16.18 1.93 -12.89
C ASN A 144 -15.24 2.38 -11.77
N LYS A 145 -14.12 1.69 -11.65
CA LYS A 145 -13.06 1.98 -10.69
C LYS A 145 -11.71 2.00 -11.40
N ILE A 146 -10.81 2.86 -10.96
CA ILE A 146 -9.49 3.01 -11.58
C ILE A 146 -8.38 3.04 -10.53
N PHE A 147 -7.17 2.71 -10.93
CA PHE A 147 -5.98 2.62 -10.08
C PHE A 147 -6.11 1.55 -8.97
N ILE A 148 -6.79 0.45 -9.28
CA ILE A 148 -7.02 -0.62 -8.30
C ILE A 148 -5.84 -1.60 -8.29
N SER A 149 -5.01 -1.52 -7.25
CA SER A 149 -3.91 -2.47 -7.03
C SER A 149 -4.47 -3.84 -6.72
N ASN A 150 -3.82 -4.88 -7.22
CA ASN A 150 -4.29 -6.26 -7.25
C ASN A 150 -5.58 -6.48 -8.08
N GLY A 151 -6.13 -5.43 -8.70
CA GLY A 151 -7.45 -5.48 -9.33
C GLY A 151 -7.57 -6.42 -10.53
N ALA A 152 -6.46 -6.67 -11.24
CA ALA A 152 -6.45 -7.59 -12.37
C ALA A 152 -6.36 -9.07 -11.95
N ARG A 153 -5.90 -9.34 -10.74
CA ARG A 153 -5.58 -10.69 -10.25
C ARG A 153 -6.37 -11.11 -9.02
N ALA A 154 -7.16 -10.19 -8.44
CA ALA A 154 -7.95 -10.47 -7.24
C ALA A 154 -9.01 -11.55 -7.49
N ASP A 155 -9.21 -12.42 -6.50
CA ASP A 155 -10.32 -13.36 -6.46
C ASP A 155 -11.60 -12.69 -5.95
N TRP A 156 -11.44 -11.69 -5.09
CA TRP A 156 -12.51 -10.86 -4.53
C TRP A 156 -12.07 -9.43 -4.29
N ILE A 157 -13.02 -8.50 -4.36
CA ILE A 157 -12.75 -7.06 -4.24
C ILE A 157 -13.76 -6.44 -3.28
N ILE A 158 -13.28 -5.58 -2.37
CA ILE A 158 -14.14 -4.68 -1.60
C ILE A 158 -14.43 -3.47 -2.47
N VAL A 159 -15.69 -3.25 -2.82
CA VAL A 159 -16.14 -2.17 -3.71
C VAL A 159 -16.95 -1.16 -2.94
N ALA A 160 -16.52 0.11 -2.96
CA ALA A 160 -17.31 1.22 -2.44
C ALA A 160 -18.31 1.70 -3.51
N ALA A 161 -19.61 1.75 -3.17
CA ALA A 161 -20.67 2.19 -4.08
C ALA A 161 -21.71 3.05 -3.37
N LYS A 162 -22.43 3.90 -4.11
CA LYS A 162 -23.55 4.71 -3.62
C LYS A 162 -24.82 3.86 -3.51
N THR A 163 -25.29 3.66 -2.31
CA THR A 163 -26.62 3.12 -2.00
C THR A 163 -27.65 4.24 -1.83
N ASP A 164 -27.18 5.46 -1.50
CA ASP A 164 -27.97 6.69 -1.50
C ASP A 164 -27.20 7.81 -2.23
N LYS A 165 -27.69 8.21 -3.41
CA LYS A 165 -27.03 9.20 -4.27
C LYS A 165 -27.05 10.61 -3.69
N ASP A 166 -28.07 10.93 -2.89
CA ASP A 166 -28.33 12.27 -2.40
C ASP A 166 -27.67 12.56 -1.03
N ALA A 167 -27.24 11.50 -0.33
CA ALA A 167 -26.67 11.62 1.01
C ALA A 167 -25.13 11.93 1.02
N GLY A 168 -24.52 12.27 -0.12
CA GLY A 168 -23.09 12.58 -0.20
C GLY A 168 -22.23 11.41 0.33
N TYR A 169 -21.26 11.66 1.19
CA TYR A 169 -20.43 10.60 1.77
C TYR A 169 -21.20 9.65 2.71
N ASN A 170 -22.34 10.09 3.27
CA ASN A 170 -23.22 9.24 4.10
C ASN A 170 -24.03 8.22 3.28
N GLY A 171 -23.97 8.25 1.95
CA GLY A 171 -24.67 7.31 1.09
C GLY A 171 -23.77 6.20 0.51
N ILE A 172 -22.56 6.03 1.05
CA ILE A 172 -21.60 5.03 0.58
C ILE A 172 -21.73 3.75 1.41
N THR A 173 -21.75 2.61 0.73
CA THR A 173 -21.71 1.26 1.30
C THR A 173 -20.59 0.46 0.65
N GLU A 174 -19.96 -0.44 1.38
CA GLU A 174 -18.96 -1.37 0.85
C GLU A 174 -19.58 -2.75 0.60
N PHE A 175 -19.14 -3.41 -0.46
CA PHE A 175 -19.58 -4.75 -0.86
C PHE A 175 -18.37 -5.64 -1.14
N ILE A 176 -18.39 -6.89 -0.68
CA ILE A 176 -17.43 -7.90 -1.09
C ILE A 176 -17.96 -8.56 -2.37
N VAL A 177 -17.19 -8.44 -3.44
CA VAL A 177 -17.55 -8.88 -4.79
C VAL A 177 -16.59 -9.99 -5.22
N ASP A 178 -17.11 -11.17 -5.54
CA ASP A 178 -16.32 -12.22 -6.19
C ASP A 178 -16.08 -11.83 -7.66
N THR A 179 -14.84 -11.84 -8.14
CA THR A 179 -14.49 -11.38 -9.50
C THR A 179 -15.04 -12.28 -10.61
N SER A 180 -15.47 -13.51 -10.27
CA SER A 180 -16.17 -14.41 -11.16
C SER A 180 -17.66 -14.07 -11.38
N THR A 181 -18.19 -13.06 -10.66
CA THR A 181 -19.61 -12.68 -10.76
C THR A 181 -19.90 -12.03 -12.13
N PRO A 182 -20.96 -12.47 -12.85
CA PRO A 182 -21.35 -11.83 -14.11
C PRO A 182 -21.56 -10.32 -13.96
N GLY A 183 -21.05 -9.56 -14.92
CA GLY A 183 -21.06 -8.10 -14.90
C GLY A 183 -19.81 -7.46 -14.32
N PHE A 184 -18.86 -8.24 -13.79
CA PHE A 184 -17.52 -7.77 -13.47
C PHE A 184 -16.60 -7.89 -14.69
N GLU A 185 -15.80 -6.86 -14.94
CA GLU A 185 -14.81 -6.85 -16.03
C GLU A 185 -13.55 -6.09 -15.60
N VAL A 186 -12.38 -6.68 -15.86
CA VAL A 186 -11.10 -5.97 -15.88
C VAL A 186 -10.92 -5.37 -17.26
N SER A 187 -11.13 -4.06 -17.40
CA SER A 187 -11.02 -3.36 -18.67
C SER A 187 -9.59 -3.37 -19.20
N ARG A 188 -8.65 -3.05 -18.31
CA ARG A 188 -7.22 -3.09 -18.64
C ARG A 188 -6.34 -3.08 -17.39
N LYS A 189 -5.15 -3.66 -17.53
CA LYS A 189 -4.00 -3.42 -16.65
C LYS A 189 -3.37 -2.10 -17.07
N LEU A 190 -3.10 -1.22 -16.11
CA LEU A 190 -2.54 0.11 -16.35
C LEU A 190 -1.01 0.04 -16.37
N ASP A 191 -0.40 0.64 -17.39
CA ASP A 191 1.05 0.85 -17.43
C ASP A 191 1.46 2.00 -16.49
N LYS A 192 2.44 1.73 -15.61
CA LYS A 192 2.86 2.64 -14.55
C LYS A 192 4.30 3.08 -14.72
N VAL A 193 4.63 4.25 -14.20
CA VAL A 193 6.03 4.72 -14.13
C VAL A 193 6.88 3.84 -13.22
N GLY A 194 6.34 3.41 -12.08
CA GLY A 194 6.98 2.53 -11.08
C GLY A 194 6.02 1.50 -10.53
N LEU A 195 6.46 0.74 -9.51
CA LEU A 195 5.73 -0.40 -8.94
C LEU A 195 5.36 -1.43 -10.01
N LYS A 196 6.22 -1.64 -10.99
CA LYS A 196 5.88 -2.41 -12.18
C LYS A 196 5.56 -3.87 -11.87
N SER A 197 6.23 -4.46 -10.91
CA SER A 197 6.02 -5.84 -10.45
C SER A 197 4.64 -6.10 -9.80
N SER A 198 3.79 -5.08 -9.59
CA SER A 198 2.38 -5.24 -9.21
C SER A 198 1.45 -4.84 -10.35
N ASP A 199 0.27 -5.44 -10.41
CA ASP A 199 -0.80 -4.97 -11.28
C ASP A 199 -1.53 -3.76 -10.65
N THR A 200 -2.09 -2.95 -11.52
CA THR A 200 -3.05 -1.89 -11.19
C THR A 200 -4.06 -1.84 -12.32
N ALA A 201 -5.34 -1.94 -12.00
CA ALA A 201 -6.38 -2.14 -13.01
C ALA A 201 -7.42 -1.02 -13.06
N GLU A 202 -8.09 -0.95 -14.21
CA GLU A 202 -9.36 -0.30 -14.40
C GLU A 202 -10.45 -1.38 -14.47
N LEU A 203 -11.51 -1.21 -13.66
CA LEU A 203 -12.57 -2.19 -13.45
C LEU A 203 -13.92 -1.61 -13.85
N PHE A 204 -14.78 -2.43 -14.46
CA PHE A 204 -16.15 -2.10 -14.77
C PHE A 204 -17.13 -3.04 -14.08
N PHE A 205 -18.26 -2.47 -13.68
CA PHE A 205 -19.41 -3.17 -13.15
C PHE A 205 -20.62 -2.81 -14.01
N THR A 206 -21.21 -3.81 -14.65
CA THR A 206 -22.37 -3.62 -15.55
C THR A 206 -23.49 -4.58 -15.12
N ASP A 207 -24.56 -4.01 -14.57
CA ASP A 207 -25.71 -4.74 -14.06
C ASP A 207 -25.33 -5.93 -13.17
N MET A 208 -24.23 -5.76 -12.42
CA MET A 208 -23.65 -6.81 -11.59
C MET A 208 -24.50 -7.05 -10.34
N ARG A 209 -25.04 -8.25 -10.22
CA ARG A 209 -25.89 -8.63 -9.07
C ARG A 209 -25.03 -9.15 -7.92
N VAL A 210 -25.07 -8.46 -6.80
CA VAL A 210 -24.36 -8.80 -5.58
C VAL A 210 -25.39 -9.12 -4.47
N PRO A 211 -25.37 -10.31 -3.88
CA PRO A 211 -26.29 -10.67 -2.80
C PRO A 211 -26.20 -9.70 -1.62
N LYS A 212 -27.31 -9.41 -0.94
CA LYS A 212 -27.34 -8.56 0.26
C LYS A 212 -26.38 -9.04 1.35
N GLY A 213 -26.18 -10.35 1.47
CA GLY A 213 -25.23 -10.95 2.39
C GLY A 213 -23.76 -10.63 2.10
N ASN A 214 -23.44 -10.02 0.95
CA ASN A 214 -22.10 -9.57 0.59
C ASN A 214 -21.84 -8.09 0.95
N MET A 215 -22.81 -7.38 1.53
CA MET A 215 -22.58 -6.04 2.10
C MET A 215 -21.59 -6.16 3.26
N LEU A 216 -20.53 -5.39 3.21
CA LEU A 216 -19.51 -5.33 4.27
C LEU A 216 -19.87 -4.27 5.29
N GLY A 217 -20.04 -4.67 6.54
CA GLY A 217 -20.45 -3.77 7.62
C GLY A 217 -21.91 -3.33 7.52
N GLU A 218 -22.16 -2.02 7.63
CA GLU A 218 -23.50 -1.44 7.71
C GLU A 218 -23.84 -0.59 6.49
N LEU A 219 -25.13 -0.60 6.12
CA LEU A 219 -25.66 0.25 5.04
C LEU A 219 -25.33 1.75 5.30
N ASN A 220 -24.82 2.42 4.28
CA ASN A 220 -24.47 3.84 4.32
C ASN A 220 -23.35 4.21 5.33
N LYS A 221 -22.54 3.25 5.77
CA LYS A 221 -21.39 3.48 6.67
C LYS A 221 -20.04 3.28 6.00
N GLY A 222 -19.99 2.92 4.71
CA GLY A 222 -18.77 2.60 3.99
C GLY A 222 -17.71 3.71 4.03
N PHE A 223 -18.09 4.98 3.95
CA PHE A 223 -17.13 6.08 4.07
C PHE A 223 -16.36 6.05 5.41
N PHE A 224 -17.06 5.83 6.50
CA PHE A 224 -16.45 5.79 7.84
C PHE A 224 -15.57 4.55 8.02
N GLN A 225 -15.97 3.41 7.46
CA GLN A 225 -15.20 2.17 7.46
C GLN A 225 -13.88 2.37 6.68
N ILE A 226 -13.94 2.94 5.48
CA ILE A 226 -12.78 3.31 4.67
C ILE A 226 -11.84 4.23 5.45
N MET A 227 -12.36 5.30 6.07
CA MET A 227 -11.53 6.26 6.80
C MET A 227 -10.85 5.64 8.03
N ALA A 228 -11.53 4.75 8.74
CA ALA A 228 -10.96 4.01 9.86
C ALA A 228 -9.82 3.09 9.41
N ASN A 229 -10.02 2.39 8.30
CA ASN A 229 -9.05 1.45 7.73
C ASN A 229 -7.80 2.15 7.14
N PHE A 230 -7.92 3.40 6.72
CA PHE A 230 -6.82 4.16 6.13
C PHE A 230 -5.75 4.64 7.12
N GLN A 231 -6.01 4.68 8.43
CA GLN A 231 -5.00 5.12 9.39
C GLN A 231 -3.78 4.19 9.43
N PRO A 232 -3.92 2.87 9.67
CA PRO A 232 -2.79 1.94 9.64
C PRO A 232 -2.15 1.84 8.25
N GLU A 233 -2.92 1.92 7.17
CA GLU A 233 -2.39 1.94 5.80
C GLU A 233 -1.43 3.11 5.58
N ARG A 234 -1.79 4.33 5.97
CA ARG A 234 -0.94 5.52 5.85
C ARG A 234 0.38 5.38 6.60
N LEU A 235 0.37 4.74 7.77
CA LEU A 235 1.58 4.44 8.51
C LEU A 235 2.49 3.47 7.75
N LEU A 236 1.93 2.43 7.12
CA LEU A 236 2.71 1.48 6.32
C LEU A 236 3.25 2.10 5.04
N VAL A 237 2.52 3.04 4.43
CA VAL A 237 3.08 3.88 3.35
C VAL A 237 4.30 4.67 3.85
N ALA A 238 4.26 5.23 5.07
CA ALA A 238 5.40 5.91 5.66
C ALA A 238 6.56 4.94 5.94
N VAL A 239 6.29 3.72 6.44
CA VAL A 239 7.29 2.66 6.62
C VAL A 239 7.96 2.29 5.30
N GLY A 240 7.19 2.04 4.24
CA GLY A 240 7.72 1.76 2.90
C GLY A 240 8.55 2.93 2.35
N ALA A 241 8.13 4.17 2.63
CA ALA A 241 8.81 5.36 2.15
C ALA A 241 10.18 5.58 2.82
N TYR A 242 10.27 5.53 4.18
CA TYR A 242 11.59 5.68 4.80
C TYR A 242 12.51 4.49 4.51
N GLY A 243 11.96 3.27 4.47
CA GLY A 243 12.76 2.09 4.13
C GLY A 243 13.30 2.13 2.70
N GLY A 244 12.49 2.59 1.74
CA GLY A 244 12.94 2.84 0.36
C GLY A 244 13.97 3.96 0.27
N ALA A 245 13.83 5.01 1.09
CA ALA A 245 14.82 6.08 1.19
C ALA A 245 16.14 5.58 1.81
N GLU A 246 16.10 4.76 2.88
CA GLU A 246 17.30 4.11 3.46
C GLU A 246 18.02 3.28 2.40
N LEU A 247 17.30 2.48 1.61
CA LEU A 247 17.86 1.67 0.55
C LEU A 247 18.52 2.52 -0.56
N ALA A 248 17.83 3.54 -1.04
CA ALA A 248 18.37 4.47 -2.06
C ALA A 248 19.62 5.21 -1.55
N LEU A 249 19.59 5.67 -0.31
CA LEU A 249 20.72 6.35 0.32
C LEU A 249 21.92 5.40 0.49
N GLN A 250 21.69 4.15 0.90
CA GLN A 250 22.75 3.15 1.04
C GLN A 250 23.44 2.88 -0.29
N MET A 251 22.67 2.69 -1.37
CA MET A 251 23.24 2.53 -2.73
C MET A 251 24.12 3.73 -3.14
N ALA A 252 23.66 4.94 -2.86
CA ALA A 252 24.42 6.17 -3.17
C ALA A 252 25.70 6.29 -2.34
N ILE A 253 25.65 5.91 -1.05
CA ILE A 253 26.84 5.90 -0.16
C ILE A 253 27.89 4.91 -0.67
N GLU A 254 27.48 3.68 -0.99
CA GLU A 254 28.38 2.64 -1.51
C GLU A 254 29.03 3.12 -2.82
N TYR A 255 28.23 3.57 -3.77
CA TYR A 255 28.71 4.13 -5.01
C TYR A 255 29.69 5.31 -4.79
N ALA A 256 29.38 6.23 -3.90
CA ALA A 256 30.21 7.39 -3.63
C ALA A 256 31.56 7.03 -2.98
N ARG A 257 31.65 5.93 -2.25
CA ARG A 257 32.89 5.40 -1.66
C ARG A 257 33.80 4.77 -2.70
N GLU A 258 33.23 4.13 -3.69
CA GLU A 258 33.97 3.40 -4.75
C GLU A 258 34.31 4.28 -5.94
N ARG A 259 33.40 5.14 -6.38
CA ARG A 259 33.56 5.99 -7.55
C ARG A 259 34.64 7.04 -7.34
N THR A 260 35.71 6.96 -8.12
CA THR A 260 36.83 7.92 -8.07
C THR A 260 36.74 8.93 -9.23
N GLN A 261 36.81 10.22 -8.90
CA GLN A 261 36.95 11.31 -9.85
C GLN A 261 37.95 12.34 -9.31
N PHE A 262 38.71 12.96 -10.22
CA PHE A 262 39.77 13.92 -9.87
C PHE A 262 40.73 13.38 -8.79
N GLY A 263 41.08 12.08 -8.88
CA GLY A 263 42.09 11.43 -8.06
C GLY A 263 41.66 10.94 -6.69
N LYS A 264 40.36 11.03 -6.32
CA LYS A 264 39.85 10.52 -5.02
C LYS A 264 38.40 10.09 -5.10
N PRO A 265 37.92 9.23 -4.19
CA PRO A 265 36.50 8.87 -4.09
C PRO A 265 35.61 10.11 -4.00
N ILE A 266 34.44 10.08 -4.68
CA ILE A 266 33.53 11.23 -4.70
C ILE A 266 32.95 11.54 -3.32
N SER A 267 32.87 10.57 -2.40
CA SER A 267 32.52 10.77 -0.99
C SER A 267 33.51 11.67 -0.22
N ARG A 268 34.74 11.87 -0.73
CA ARG A 268 35.76 12.74 -0.08
C ARG A 268 35.65 14.19 -0.46
N TYR A 269 34.70 14.56 -1.32
CA TYR A 269 34.38 15.98 -1.58
C TYR A 269 33.37 16.45 -0.55
N GLN A 270 33.65 17.56 0.11
CA GLN A 270 32.84 18.08 1.22
C GLN A 270 31.36 18.26 0.84
N HIS A 271 31.10 18.79 -0.37
CA HIS A 271 29.73 18.93 -0.87
C HIS A 271 28.95 17.60 -0.83
N ASN A 272 29.53 16.53 -1.37
CA ASN A 272 28.88 15.22 -1.43
C ASN A 272 28.73 14.60 -0.03
N SER A 273 29.78 14.69 0.81
CA SER A 273 29.70 14.15 2.17
C SER A 273 28.65 14.86 3.03
N PHE A 274 28.54 16.17 2.90
CA PHE A 274 27.53 16.96 3.63
C PHE A 274 26.13 16.64 3.13
N LYS A 275 25.92 16.54 1.81
CA LYS A 275 24.66 16.12 1.23
C LYS A 275 24.21 14.75 1.80
N ILE A 276 25.10 13.75 1.82
CA ILE A 276 24.82 12.42 2.37
C ILE A 276 24.41 12.53 3.85
N VAL A 277 25.11 13.32 4.66
CA VAL A 277 24.79 13.51 6.09
C VAL A 277 23.43 14.18 6.29
N GLU A 278 23.11 15.20 5.48
CA GLU A 278 21.80 15.86 5.51
C GLU A 278 20.67 14.88 5.18
N LEU A 279 20.83 14.08 4.12
CA LEU A 279 19.84 13.08 3.72
C LEU A 279 19.68 12.00 4.78
N ALA A 280 20.77 11.47 5.34
CA ALA A 280 20.75 10.48 6.41
C ALA A 280 19.98 10.98 7.65
N THR A 281 20.23 12.24 8.03
CA THR A 281 19.55 12.87 9.16
C THR A 281 18.05 13.01 8.91
N LYS A 282 17.64 13.38 7.68
CA LYS A 282 16.23 13.49 7.29
C LYS A 282 15.51 12.11 7.30
N VAL A 283 16.20 11.06 6.83
CA VAL A 283 15.66 9.70 6.85
C VAL A 283 15.43 9.24 8.29
N GLU A 284 16.40 9.44 9.17
CA GLU A 284 16.29 9.09 10.59
C GLU A 284 15.14 9.85 11.27
N ALA A 285 15.03 11.15 11.05
CA ALA A 285 13.91 11.96 11.57
C ALA A 285 12.55 11.48 11.06
N SER A 286 12.48 11.04 9.80
CA SER A 286 11.27 10.48 9.18
C SER A 286 10.86 9.16 9.84
N LYS A 287 11.82 8.30 10.11
CA LYS A 287 11.63 7.01 10.79
C LYS A 287 11.12 7.20 12.21
N GLU A 288 11.76 8.06 13.00
CA GLU A 288 11.35 8.37 14.37
C GLU A 288 9.95 8.98 14.44
N LEU A 289 9.60 9.88 13.51
CA LEU A 289 8.25 10.42 13.40
C LEU A 289 7.22 9.31 13.11
N THR A 290 7.57 8.39 12.22
CA THR A 290 6.71 7.25 11.86
C THR A 290 6.56 6.28 13.03
N TYR A 291 7.65 5.96 13.73
CA TYR A 291 7.63 5.08 14.92
C TYR A 291 6.79 5.66 16.05
N ARG A 292 6.89 6.97 16.30
CA ARG A 292 6.03 7.64 17.28
C ARG A 292 4.55 7.50 16.94
N ALA A 293 4.18 7.73 15.69
CA ALA A 293 2.80 7.61 15.25
C ALA A 293 2.31 6.14 15.30
N ALA A 294 3.17 5.18 14.95
CA ALA A 294 2.89 3.75 15.04
C ALA A 294 2.70 3.29 16.49
N ASP A 295 3.52 3.78 17.45
CA ASP A 295 3.34 3.49 18.87
C ASP A 295 2.02 4.02 19.42
N MET A 296 1.65 5.26 19.06
CA MET A 296 0.37 5.85 19.44
C MET A 296 -0.81 5.02 18.90
N TYR A 297 -0.75 4.63 17.62
CA TYR A 297 -1.76 3.78 16.98
C TYR A 297 -1.84 2.42 17.68
N ASN A 298 -0.70 1.76 17.94
CA ASN A 298 -0.63 0.46 18.59
C ASN A 298 -1.24 0.45 20.00
N ARG A 299 -1.12 1.56 20.71
CA ARG A 299 -1.72 1.76 22.06
C ARG A 299 -3.18 2.22 22.03
N GLY A 300 -3.79 2.35 20.85
CA GLY A 300 -5.16 2.84 20.69
C GLY A 300 -5.35 4.32 21.07
N VAL A 301 -4.28 5.11 21.03
CA VAL A 301 -4.34 6.56 21.26
C VAL A 301 -4.76 7.25 19.96
N GLU A 302 -5.66 8.24 20.06
CA GLU A 302 -6.04 9.05 18.91
C GLU A 302 -4.81 9.73 18.30
N CYS A 303 -4.51 9.43 17.02
CA CYS A 303 -3.26 9.84 16.38
C CYS A 303 -3.41 10.20 14.89
N MET A 304 -4.63 10.54 14.44
CA MET A 304 -4.88 10.89 13.02
C MET A 304 -3.96 12.01 12.54
N LYS A 305 -3.70 13.00 13.38
CA LYS A 305 -2.77 14.10 13.08
C LYS A 305 -1.35 13.58 12.91
N GLU A 306 -0.84 12.79 13.85
CA GLU A 306 0.51 12.25 13.86
C GLU A 306 0.74 11.28 12.68
N VAL A 307 -0.23 10.43 12.37
CA VAL A 307 -0.24 9.54 11.19
C VAL A 307 -0.15 10.37 9.90
N SER A 308 -0.95 11.44 9.80
CA SER A 308 -0.92 12.32 8.62
C SER A 308 0.41 13.08 8.50
N MET A 309 1.00 13.52 9.61
CA MET A 309 2.34 14.13 9.64
C MET A 309 3.40 13.14 9.20
N ALA A 310 3.38 11.91 9.74
CA ALA A 310 4.34 10.86 9.38
C ALA A 310 4.26 10.53 7.88
N LYS A 311 3.06 10.27 7.35
CA LYS A 311 2.86 9.96 5.94
C LYS A 311 3.34 11.10 5.04
N TRP A 312 2.90 12.32 5.27
CA TRP A 312 3.29 13.47 4.45
C TRP A 312 4.81 13.69 4.48
N TYR A 313 5.37 13.91 5.68
CA TYR A 313 6.79 14.27 5.82
C TYR A 313 7.71 13.18 5.26
N THR A 314 7.44 11.93 5.63
CA THR A 314 8.29 10.80 5.22
C THR A 314 8.27 10.58 3.71
N THR A 315 7.12 10.72 3.06
CA THR A 315 7.04 10.52 1.60
C THR A 315 7.68 11.67 0.81
N ASP A 316 7.62 12.90 1.31
CA ASP A 316 8.35 14.04 0.71
C ASP A 316 9.86 13.83 0.84
N ILE A 317 10.35 13.44 2.02
CA ILE A 317 11.78 13.15 2.24
C ILE A 317 12.25 11.96 1.39
N ALA A 318 11.45 10.91 1.25
CA ALA A 318 11.82 9.76 0.43
C ALA A 318 12.02 10.16 -1.04
N ASN A 319 11.18 11.03 -1.58
CA ASN A 319 11.35 11.57 -2.93
C ASN A 319 12.61 12.44 -3.05
N GLU A 320 12.88 13.30 -2.07
CA GLU A 320 14.12 14.11 -2.02
C GLU A 320 15.36 13.20 -1.99
N VAL A 321 15.36 12.19 -1.13
CA VAL A 321 16.48 11.24 -1.01
C VAL A 321 16.73 10.49 -2.32
N ALA A 322 15.69 9.95 -2.94
CA ALA A 322 15.83 9.22 -4.20
C ALA A 322 16.35 10.11 -5.34
N TYR A 323 15.88 11.35 -5.41
CA TYR A 323 16.35 12.33 -6.38
C TYR A 323 17.84 12.66 -6.19
N GLU A 324 18.26 12.99 -4.98
CA GLU A 324 19.64 13.36 -4.66
C GLU A 324 20.59 12.13 -4.74
N ALA A 325 20.13 10.96 -4.35
CA ALA A 325 20.88 9.70 -4.48
C ALA A 325 21.18 9.38 -5.96
N MET A 326 20.18 9.52 -6.83
CA MET A 326 20.36 9.38 -8.28
C MET A 326 21.35 10.41 -8.82
N GLN A 327 21.27 11.68 -8.36
CA GLN A 327 22.19 12.74 -8.75
C GLN A 327 23.64 12.40 -8.35
N LEU A 328 23.86 11.86 -7.15
CA LEU A 328 25.18 11.41 -6.69
C LEU A 328 25.77 10.29 -7.55
N MET A 329 24.93 9.39 -8.05
CA MET A 329 25.33 8.29 -8.93
C MET A 329 25.55 8.76 -10.40
N GLY A 330 25.00 9.92 -10.76
CA GLY A 330 25.14 10.47 -12.10
C GLY A 330 24.52 9.55 -13.18
N GLY A 331 25.18 9.44 -14.34
CA GLY A 331 24.65 8.62 -15.44
C GLY A 331 24.34 7.17 -15.09
N TYR A 332 25.09 6.56 -14.19
CA TYR A 332 24.83 5.19 -13.73
C TYR A 332 23.51 5.08 -12.97
N GLY A 333 23.15 6.05 -12.14
CA GLY A 333 21.88 6.05 -11.42
C GLY A 333 20.65 6.15 -12.33
N TYR A 334 20.84 6.64 -13.57
CA TYR A 334 19.78 6.83 -14.55
C TYR A 334 19.57 5.63 -15.49
N MET A 335 20.53 4.68 -15.51
CA MET A 335 20.47 3.49 -16.38
C MET A 335 19.59 2.41 -15.77
N MET A 336 18.84 1.68 -16.62
CA MET A 336 17.92 0.62 -16.19
C MET A 336 18.62 -0.56 -15.52
N GLU A 337 19.91 -0.80 -15.81
CA GLU A 337 20.74 -1.85 -15.20
C GLU A 337 21.07 -1.61 -13.73
N TYR A 338 20.83 -0.38 -13.22
CA TYR A 338 21.06 -0.03 -11.82
C TYR A 338 19.74 0.13 -11.07
N PRO A 339 19.63 -0.42 -9.84
CA PRO A 339 18.37 -0.39 -9.10
C PRO A 339 17.95 1.02 -8.64
N MET A 340 18.83 2.03 -8.69
CA MET A 340 18.55 3.40 -8.28
C MET A 340 17.38 4.01 -9.04
N GLN A 341 17.29 3.82 -10.37
CA GLN A 341 16.20 4.35 -11.17
C GLN A 341 14.84 3.73 -10.76
N ARG A 342 14.83 2.45 -10.35
CA ARG A 342 13.63 1.78 -9.83
C ARG A 342 13.20 2.43 -8.52
N ALA A 343 14.11 2.59 -7.57
CA ALA A 343 13.84 3.25 -6.30
C ALA A 343 13.25 4.67 -6.51
N TRP A 344 13.81 5.46 -7.44
CA TRP A 344 13.30 6.79 -7.77
C TRP A 344 11.89 6.76 -8.37
N ARG A 345 11.61 5.86 -9.31
CA ARG A 345 10.28 5.70 -9.92
C ARG A 345 9.24 5.27 -8.89
N ASP A 346 9.60 4.30 -8.04
CA ASP A 346 8.68 3.70 -7.08
C ASP A 346 8.33 4.66 -5.94
N LEU A 347 9.30 5.39 -5.42
CA LEU A 347 9.07 6.35 -4.34
C LEU A 347 8.22 7.55 -4.77
N ARG A 348 8.18 7.85 -6.10
CA ARG A 348 7.41 8.99 -6.59
C ARG A 348 5.92 8.89 -6.26
N VAL A 349 5.32 7.71 -6.32
CA VAL A 349 3.89 7.51 -6.09
C VAL A 349 3.49 7.64 -4.61
N MET A 350 4.42 7.49 -3.68
CA MET A 350 4.14 7.50 -2.23
C MET A 350 3.52 8.81 -1.73
N THR A 351 3.72 9.93 -2.42
CA THR A 351 3.06 11.21 -2.11
C THR A 351 1.61 11.29 -2.61
N ILE A 352 1.17 10.32 -3.41
CA ILE A 352 -0.12 10.31 -4.09
C ILE A 352 -1.08 9.29 -3.46
N VAL A 353 -0.60 8.06 -3.19
CA VAL A 353 -1.43 6.96 -2.68
C VAL A 353 -1.86 7.15 -1.23
N ALA A 354 -2.87 6.40 -0.78
CA ALA A 354 -3.44 6.42 0.57
C ALA A 354 -3.91 7.83 1.03
N GLY A 355 -4.32 8.65 0.07
CA GLY A 355 -4.58 10.08 0.24
C GLY A 355 -3.32 10.91 -0.02
N THR A 356 -3.44 11.89 -0.93
CA THR A 356 -2.32 12.75 -1.34
C THR A 356 -1.73 13.52 -0.17
N ASN A 357 -0.50 14.03 -0.32
CA ASN A 357 0.12 14.85 0.72
C ASN A 357 -0.67 16.13 1.01
N GLU A 358 -1.42 16.65 0.02
CA GLU A 358 -2.38 17.75 0.20
C GLU A 358 -3.53 17.36 1.13
N ILE A 359 -4.06 16.13 0.99
CA ILE A 359 -5.09 15.59 1.92
C ILE A 359 -4.51 15.42 3.32
N MET A 360 -3.27 14.95 3.47
CA MET A 360 -2.61 14.88 4.77
C MET A 360 -2.50 16.26 5.42
N LYS A 361 -2.07 17.28 4.64
CA LYS A 361 -2.00 18.67 5.10
C LYS A 361 -3.38 19.22 5.50
N LEU A 362 -4.44 18.89 4.75
CA LEU A 362 -5.80 19.27 5.08
C LEU A 362 -6.27 18.66 6.43
N ILE A 363 -5.96 17.37 6.67
CA ILE A 363 -6.28 16.70 7.93
C ILE A 363 -5.54 17.37 9.10
N ILE A 364 -4.24 17.64 8.93
CA ILE A 364 -3.43 18.32 9.93
C ILE A 364 -3.97 19.72 10.22
N SER A 365 -4.28 20.50 9.17
CA SER A 365 -4.84 21.85 9.28
C SER A 365 -6.12 21.86 10.14
N ARG A 366 -7.05 20.96 9.83
CA ARG A 366 -8.28 20.79 10.63
C ARG A 366 -8.01 20.42 12.08
N SER A 367 -7.03 19.54 12.32
CA SER A 367 -6.64 19.15 13.68
C SER A 367 -6.00 20.28 14.48
N LEU A 368 -5.46 21.30 13.80
CA LEU A 368 -4.90 22.52 14.40
C LEU A 368 -5.93 23.66 14.53
N GLY A 369 -7.16 23.46 14.05
CA GLY A 369 -8.24 24.47 14.10
C GLY A 369 -8.09 25.57 13.04
N LEU A 370 -7.39 25.30 11.92
CA LEU A 370 -7.15 26.20 10.80
C LEU A 370 -8.17 26.02 9.69
#